data_6c7080fa2d41e6b1c33179fe7a81c3da
#
_entry.id   6c7080fa2d41e6b1c33179fe7a81c3da
#
_cell.length_a   1.000
_cell.length_b   1.000
_cell.length_c   1.000
_cell.angle_alpha   90.00
_cell.angle_beta   90.00
_cell.angle_gamma   90.00
#
_symmetry.space_group_name_H-M   'P 1'
#
loop_
_entity.id
_entity.type
_entity.pdbx_description
1 polymer ?
#
loop_
_entity_poly.entity_id
_entity_poly.type
_entity_poly.pdbx_seq_one_letter_code
_entity_poly.pdbx_strand_id
1 'polypeptide(L)'
;MTNEYIQSTFQIRKLESDERIESFDCGDSDLNDFILNESLFYREALLAVSYVFEDKATGEVAAYFSLANDRVSLSDFADKTEFNRFRRKRFPNEKRMKSYPAGKLCRFVTVDAYRSAMPFYEKNGFLPLLEEDDGEMTRLLYFDLADYKNSMQD
;
A
#
# COMPACT_ATOMS: atom_id res chain seq x y z
N MET A 1 11.54 -16.90 6.99
CA MET A 1 10.21 -17.43 6.63
C MET A 1 10.19 -17.59 5.12
N THR A 2 9.98 -18.79 4.60
CA THR A 2 9.97 -19.04 3.14
C THR A 2 8.59 -18.78 2.57
N ASN A 3 8.51 -18.44 1.27
CA ASN A 3 7.23 -18.23 0.59
C ASN A 3 6.31 -19.46 0.68
N GLU A 4 6.88 -20.66 0.60
CA GLU A 4 6.12 -21.92 0.75
C GLU A 4 5.47 -22.06 2.12
N TYR A 5 6.17 -21.70 3.20
CA TYR A 5 5.61 -21.71 4.55
C TYR A 5 4.42 -20.76 4.66
N ILE A 6 4.57 -19.53 4.16
CA ILE A 6 3.48 -18.54 4.21
C ILE A 6 2.25 -19.05 3.46
N GLN A 7 2.44 -19.55 2.24
CA GLN A 7 1.34 -20.06 1.41
C GLN A 7 0.67 -21.32 1.98
N SER A 8 1.43 -22.18 2.68
CA SER A 8 0.87 -23.37 3.29
C SER A 8 0.10 -23.08 4.58
N THR A 9 0.55 -22.12 5.37
CA THR A 9 0.01 -21.80 6.71
C THR A 9 -1.12 -20.79 6.65
N PHE A 10 -0.96 -19.74 5.82
CA PHE A 10 -1.91 -18.63 5.78
C PHE A 10 -2.70 -18.60 4.49
N GLN A 11 -3.89 -18.02 4.56
CA GLN A 11 -4.67 -17.60 3.40
C GLN A 11 -4.88 -16.10 3.44
N ILE A 12 -4.88 -15.49 2.24
CA ILE A 12 -5.27 -14.10 2.09
C ILE A 12 -6.72 -14.08 1.69
N ARG A 13 -7.55 -13.39 2.46
CA ARG A 13 -8.94 -13.18 2.08
C ARG A 13 -9.36 -11.74 2.29
N LYS A 14 -10.32 -11.32 1.50
CA LYS A 14 -10.98 -10.04 1.65
C LYS A 14 -11.96 -10.10 2.81
N LEU A 15 -12.01 -9.05 3.64
CA LEU A 15 -13.07 -8.88 4.62
C LEU A 15 -14.38 -8.48 3.93
N GLU A 16 -15.48 -9.08 4.35
CA GLU A 16 -16.81 -8.67 3.92
C GLU A 16 -17.16 -7.27 4.45
N SER A 17 -18.17 -6.62 3.84
CA SER A 17 -18.51 -5.23 4.15
C SER A 17 -18.96 -5.03 5.59
N ASP A 18 -19.59 -6.04 6.19
CA ASP A 18 -20.19 -6.02 7.54
C ASP A 18 -19.39 -6.87 8.56
N GLU A 19 -18.28 -7.47 8.14
CA GLU A 19 -17.46 -8.34 8.98
C GLU A 19 -16.64 -7.53 9.98
N ARG A 20 -16.61 -7.98 11.25
CA ARG A 20 -15.77 -7.43 12.32
C ARG A 20 -14.64 -8.37 12.66
N ILE A 21 -13.47 -7.78 12.91
CA ILE A 21 -12.35 -8.50 13.54
C ILE A 21 -12.44 -8.28 15.04
N GLU A 22 -12.52 -9.38 15.80
CA GLU A 22 -12.74 -9.31 17.25
C GLU A 22 -11.41 -9.22 18.05
N SER A 23 -10.32 -9.71 17.48
CA SER A 23 -9.02 -9.71 18.14
C SER A 23 -7.90 -9.55 17.13
N PHE A 24 -7.00 -8.61 17.39
CA PHE A 24 -5.78 -8.40 16.63
C PHE A 24 -4.80 -7.54 17.45
N ASP A 25 -3.52 -7.90 17.44
CA ASP A 25 -2.45 -7.11 18.04
C ASP A 25 -1.16 -7.25 17.25
N CYS A 26 -0.72 -6.18 16.63
CA CYS A 26 0.57 -6.08 15.94
C CYS A 26 1.62 -5.29 16.72
N GLY A 27 1.30 -4.85 17.96
CA GLY A 27 2.17 -4.03 18.80
C GLY A 27 2.07 -2.51 18.53
N ASP A 28 1.24 -2.09 17.58
CA ASP A 28 0.97 -0.67 17.28
C ASP A 28 -0.52 -0.38 17.57
N SER A 29 -0.78 0.55 18.49
CA SER A 29 -2.14 0.87 18.95
C SER A 29 -3.03 1.42 17.85
N ASP A 30 -2.48 2.25 16.96
CA ASP A 30 -3.25 2.93 15.91
C ASP A 30 -3.65 1.92 14.83
N LEU A 31 -2.73 1.02 14.47
CA LEU A 31 -3.02 -0.06 13.52
C LEU A 31 -3.99 -1.08 14.11
N ASN A 32 -3.88 -1.39 15.41
CA ASN A 32 -4.84 -2.26 16.10
C ASN A 32 -6.24 -1.61 16.11
N ASP A 33 -6.32 -0.34 16.50
CA ASP A 33 -7.60 0.38 16.54
C ASP A 33 -8.26 0.49 15.17
N PHE A 34 -7.48 0.76 14.14
CA PHE A 34 -7.99 0.82 12.77
C PHE A 34 -8.71 -0.50 12.38
N ILE A 35 -8.06 -1.65 12.50
CA ILE A 35 -8.66 -2.91 12.04
C ILE A 35 -9.83 -3.37 12.90
N LEU A 36 -9.76 -3.12 14.22
CA LEU A 36 -10.79 -3.54 15.17
C LEU A 36 -12.04 -2.64 15.15
N ASN A 37 -11.85 -1.32 14.98
CA ASN A 37 -12.92 -0.35 15.20
C ASN A 37 -13.27 0.48 13.96
N GLU A 38 -12.28 0.93 13.18
CA GLU A 38 -12.51 1.88 12.09
C GLU A 38 -12.71 1.21 10.73
N SER A 39 -12.02 0.11 10.45
CA SER A 39 -11.99 -0.52 9.13
C SER A 39 -13.37 -0.92 8.62
N LEU A 40 -14.30 -1.27 9.51
CA LEU A 40 -15.68 -1.57 9.16
C LEU A 40 -16.36 -0.36 8.51
N PHE A 41 -16.26 0.82 9.13
CA PHE A 41 -16.81 2.06 8.59
C PHE A 41 -16.25 2.36 7.19
N TYR A 42 -14.94 2.22 7.00
CA TYR A 42 -14.31 2.44 5.70
C TYR A 42 -14.81 1.47 4.62
N ARG A 43 -15.08 0.21 4.98
CA ARG A 43 -15.64 -0.78 4.04
C ARG A 43 -17.11 -0.50 3.71
N GLU A 44 -17.93 -0.22 4.72
CA GLU A 44 -19.36 0.14 4.53
C GLU A 44 -19.53 1.40 3.68
N ALA A 45 -18.66 2.40 3.90
CA ALA A 45 -18.65 3.64 3.13
C ALA A 45 -18.00 3.51 1.74
N LEU A 46 -17.50 2.33 1.36
CA LEU A 46 -16.79 2.04 0.11
C LEU A 46 -15.51 2.88 -0.08
N LEU A 47 -14.89 3.33 0.99
CA LEU A 47 -13.66 4.12 0.97
C LEU A 47 -12.42 3.26 0.85
N ALA A 48 -12.44 2.05 1.44
CA ALA A 48 -11.33 1.12 1.41
C ALA A 48 -11.80 -0.33 1.32
N VAL A 49 -10.88 -1.22 0.95
CA VAL A 49 -11.05 -2.66 0.97
C VAL A 49 -9.96 -3.24 1.84
N SER A 50 -10.32 -4.03 2.85
CA SER A 50 -9.36 -4.65 3.76
C SER A 50 -9.20 -6.14 3.45
N TYR A 51 -7.97 -6.61 3.53
CA TYR A 51 -7.57 -8.00 3.36
C TYR A 51 -6.85 -8.45 4.63
N VAL A 52 -7.05 -9.69 5.00
CA VAL A 52 -6.37 -10.32 6.14
C VAL A 52 -5.57 -11.54 5.70
N PHE A 53 -4.46 -11.76 6.40
CA PHE A 53 -3.75 -13.03 6.42
C PHE A 53 -4.29 -13.82 7.61
N GLU A 54 -5.03 -14.85 7.32
CA GLU A 54 -5.68 -15.71 8.31
C GLU A 54 -4.97 -17.06 8.37
N ASP A 55 -4.64 -17.53 9.56
CA ASP A 55 -4.12 -18.88 9.77
C ASP A 55 -5.18 -19.90 9.39
N LYS A 56 -4.86 -20.81 8.49
CA LYS A 56 -5.79 -21.82 7.97
C LYS A 56 -6.25 -22.83 9.02
N ALA A 57 -5.45 -23.05 10.06
CA ALA A 57 -5.74 -24.03 11.10
C ALA A 57 -6.58 -23.45 12.24
N THR A 58 -6.31 -22.18 12.62
CA THR A 58 -6.95 -21.55 13.79
C THR A 58 -8.02 -20.53 13.41
N GLY A 59 -7.97 -19.96 12.20
CA GLY A 59 -8.81 -18.85 11.79
C GLY A 59 -8.36 -17.50 12.38
N GLU A 60 -7.22 -17.45 13.06
CA GLU A 60 -6.71 -16.22 13.66
C GLU A 60 -6.10 -15.29 12.59
N VAL A 61 -6.33 -13.99 12.74
CA VAL A 61 -5.75 -12.97 11.88
C VAL A 61 -4.33 -12.66 12.33
N ALA A 62 -3.35 -13.00 11.48
CA ALA A 62 -1.93 -12.78 11.75
C ALA A 62 -1.44 -11.42 11.23
N ALA A 63 -2.07 -10.89 10.17
CA ALA A 63 -1.74 -9.59 9.57
C ALA A 63 -2.92 -9.07 8.74
N TYR A 64 -2.88 -7.78 8.41
CA TYR A 64 -3.85 -7.19 7.49
C TYR A 64 -3.21 -6.11 6.62
N PHE A 65 -3.88 -5.75 5.54
CA PHE A 65 -3.65 -4.52 4.80
C PHE A 65 -4.96 -3.99 4.22
N SER A 66 -5.04 -2.69 4.05
CA SER A 66 -6.20 -2.03 3.45
C SER A 66 -5.76 -1.24 2.21
N LEU A 67 -6.60 -1.31 1.17
CA LEU A 67 -6.39 -0.58 -0.08
C LEU A 67 -7.49 0.45 -0.24
N ALA A 68 -7.10 1.71 -0.39
CA ALA A 68 -7.96 2.80 -0.79
C ALA A 68 -7.63 3.26 -2.21
N ASN A 69 -8.57 3.93 -2.87
CA ASN A 69 -8.28 4.59 -4.13
C ASN A 69 -7.49 5.87 -3.86
N ASP A 70 -6.41 6.02 -4.60
CA ASP A 70 -5.52 7.18 -4.50
C ASP A 70 -5.04 7.60 -5.90
N ARG A 71 -4.25 8.65 -5.99
CA ARG A 71 -3.63 9.14 -7.21
C ARG A 71 -2.29 9.79 -6.92
N VAL A 72 -1.35 9.64 -7.82
CA VAL A 72 -0.12 10.45 -7.84
C VAL A 72 -0.39 11.68 -8.69
N SER A 73 -0.33 12.85 -8.10
CA SER A 73 -0.68 14.13 -8.73
C SER A 73 0.42 15.19 -8.55
N LEU A 74 0.28 16.31 -9.22
CA LEU A 74 1.24 17.42 -9.09
C LEU A 74 1.37 17.92 -7.63
N SER A 75 0.30 17.84 -6.85
CA SER A 75 0.30 18.28 -5.44
C SER A 75 1.15 17.42 -4.51
N ASP A 76 1.55 16.22 -4.94
CA ASP A 76 2.37 15.30 -4.14
C ASP A 76 3.88 15.56 -4.32
N PHE A 77 4.24 16.55 -5.12
CA PHE A 77 5.61 16.93 -5.41
C PHE A 77 5.90 18.35 -4.93
N ALA A 78 7.16 18.63 -4.63
CA ALA A 78 7.59 19.96 -4.21
C ALA A 78 7.30 21.04 -5.26
N ASP A 79 7.46 20.69 -6.53
CA ASP A 79 7.16 21.58 -7.64
C ASP A 79 6.83 20.82 -8.96
N LYS A 80 6.44 21.60 -9.96
CA LYS A 80 6.12 21.08 -11.30
C LYS A 80 7.34 20.45 -12.00
N THR A 81 8.54 20.83 -11.65
CA THR A 81 9.78 20.32 -12.26
C THR A 81 10.02 18.90 -11.81
N GLU A 82 9.87 18.64 -10.51
CA GLU A 82 10.01 17.32 -9.91
C GLU A 82 8.91 16.38 -10.44
N PHE A 83 7.65 16.81 -10.45
CA PHE A 83 6.56 16.04 -11.05
C PHE A 83 6.84 15.70 -12.53
N ASN A 84 7.32 16.64 -13.33
CA ASN A 84 7.66 16.39 -14.74
C ASN A 84 8.83 15.42 -14.90
N ARG A 85 9.80 15.43 -13.97
CA ARG A 85 10.92 14.49 -13.95
C ARG A 85 10.40 13.06 -13.69
N PHE A 86 9.58 12.90 -12.64
CA PHE A 86 8.89 11.64 -12.33
C PHE A 86 8.09 11.14 -13.53
N ARG A 87 7.23 12.00 -14.10
CA ARG A 87 6.39 11.66 -15.24
C ARG A 87 7.19 11.20 -16.46
N ARG A 88 8.25 11.92 -16.84
CA ARG A 88 9.09 11.55 -18.00
C ARG A 88 9.78 10.20 -17.81
N LYS A 89 10.20 9.91 -16.59
CA LYS A 89 10.83 8.62 -16.24
C LYS A 89 9.85 7.46 -16.36
N ARG A 90 8.61 7.64 -15.92
CA ARG A 90 7.60 6.58 -15.85
C ARG A 90 6.70 6.50 -17.10
N PHE A 91 6.47 7.62 -17.76
CA PHE A 91 5.59 7.77 -18.92
C PHE A 91 6.23 8.64 -20.00
N PRO A 92 7.29 8.17 -20.67
CA PRO A 92 8.05 9.00 -21.62
C PRO A 92 7.21 9.50 -22.81
N ASN A 93 6.16 8.79 -23.18
CA ASN A 93 5.30 9.11 -24.32
C ASN A 93 4.02 9.87 -23.93
N GLU A 94 3.78 10.08 -22.63
CA GLU A 94 2.57 10.73 -22.11
C GLU A 94 2.81 12.22 -21.80
N LYS A 95 2.20 13.11 -22.58
CA LYS A 95 2.50 14.54 -22.46
C LYS A 95 1.46 15.38 -21.68
N ARG A 96 0.28 14.80 -21.36
CA ARG A 96 -0.88 15.61 -20.91
C ARG A 96 -1.51 15.23 -19.59
N MET A 97 -1.10 14.16 -18.95
CA MET A 97 -1.68 13.78 -17.67
C MET A 97 -1.17 14.66 -16.53
N LYS A 98 -2.10 15.18 -15.72
CA LYS A 98 -1.81 15.96 -14.50
C LYS A 98 -1.79 15.10 -13.23
N SER A 99 -2.30 13.88 -13.32
CA SER A 99 -2.30 12.89 -12.25
C SER A 99 -2.30 11.49 -12.85
N TYR A 100 -1.81 10.53 -12.08
CA TYR A 100 -1.79 9.12 -12.46
C TYR A 100 -2.53 8.32 -11.41
N PRO A 101 -3.45 7.43 -11.82
CA PRO A 101 -4.15 6.58 -10.88
C PRO A 101 -3.18 5.73 -10.07
N ALA A 102 -3.44 5.62 -8.77
CA ALA A 102 -2.80 4.69 -7.85
C ALA A 102 -3.87 3.83 -7.17
N GLY A 103 -3.48 2.69 -6.62
CA GLY A 103 -4.40 1.79 -5.92
C GLY A 103 -4.86 0.59 -6.75
N LYS A 104 -6.04 0.08 -6.46
CA LYS A 104 -6.50 -1.28 -6.80
C LYS A 104 -6.49 -1.68 -8.29
N LEU A 105 -6.69 -0.76 -9.20
CA LEU A 105 -6.72 -1.02 -10.65
C LEU A 105 -5.71 -0.16 -11.41
N CYS A 106 -4.65 0.24 -10.75
CA CYS A 106 -3.78 1.30 -11.18
C CYS A 106 -2.34 0.82 -11.28
N ARG A 107 -1.50 1.64 -11.89
CA ARG A 107 -0.08 1.33 -12.09
C ARG A 107 0.73 1.38 -10.80
N PHE A 108 0.38 2.27 -9.88
CA PHE A 108 1.15 2.49 -8.65
C PHE A 108 0.41 1.98 -7.42
N VAL A 109 1.18 1.46 -6.46
CA VAL A 109 0.77 1.31 -5.07
C VAL A 109 1.53 2.35 -4.29
N THR A 110 0.82 3.18 -3.52
CA THR A 110 1.39 4.23 -2.67
C THR A 110 1.18 3.89 -1.20
N VAL A 111 2.07 4.36 -0.36
CA VAL A 111 1.97 4.23 1.10
C VAL A 111 2.65 5.40 1.78
N ASP A 112 1.99 5.99 2.77
CA ASP A 112 2.61 6.88 3.73
C ASP A 112 3.26 6.03 4.83
N ALA A 113 4.54 5.72 4.63
CA ALA A 113 5.27 4.83 5.51
C ALA A 113 5.86 5.56 6.71
N TYR A 114 5.63 5.05 7.92
CA TYR A 114 6.42 5.47 9.07
C TYR A 114 7.91 5.26 8.82
N ARG A 115 8.75 6.16 9.29
CA ARG A 115 10.21 6.05 9.11
C ARG A 115 10.79 4.75 9.61
N SER A 116 10.27 4.22 10.70
CA SER A 116 10.67 2.90 11.23
C SER A 116 10.34 1.74 10.31
N ALA A 117 9.33 1.89 9.45
CA ALA A 117 8.90 0.87 8.50
C ALA A 117 9.55 1.01 7.11
N MET A 118 10.24 2.13 6.82
CA MET A 118 10.88 2.36 5.52
C MET A 118 11.78 1.21 5.06
N PRO A 119 12.68 0.65 5.90
CA PRO A 119 13.54 -0.45 5.46
C PRO A 119 12.77 -1.68 4.98
N PHE A 120 11.58 -1.94 5.52
CA PHE A 120 10.68 -2.99 5.04
C PHE A 120 10.19 -2.69 3.63
N TYR A 121 9.67 -1.48 3.40
CA TYR A 121 9.13 -1.10 2.09
C TYR A 121 10.22 -1.03 1.02
N GLU A 122 11.37 -0.45 1.32
CA GLU A 122 12.51 -0.35 0.39
C GLU A 122 13.03 -1.74 -0.02
N LYS A 123 13.14 -2.66 0.94
CA LYS A 123 13.51 -4.06 0.66
C LYS A 123 12.52 -4.76 -0.28
N ASN A 124 11.25 -4.33 -0.27
CA ASN A 124 10.19 -4.84 -1.13
C ASN A 124 9.97 -4.02 -2.40
N GLY A 125 10.92 -3.15 -2.77
CA GLY A 125 10.93 -2.44 -4.04
C GLY A 125 10.14 -1.13 -4.08
N PHE A 126 9.67 -0.63 -2.93
CA PHE A 126 9.09 0.71 -2.85
C PHE A 126 10.19 1.76 -2.92
N LEU A 127 9.90 2.86 -3.57
CA LEU A 127 10.80 4.00 -3.74
C LEU A 127 10.16 5.26 -3.17
N PRO A 128 10.95 6.18 -2.61
CA PRO A 128 10.44 7.49 -2.23
C PRO A 128 9.86 8.24 -3.43
N LEU A 129 8.70 8.86 -3.27
CA LEU A 129 8.09 9.66 -4.31
C LEU A 129 8.83 10.99 -4.49
N LEU A 130 9.18 11.63 -3.39
CA LEU A 130 10.00 12.85 -3.36
C LEU A 130 11.49 12.50 -3.31
N GLU A 131 12.31 13.24 -4.06
CA GLU A 131 13.77 13.08 -4.06
C GLU A 131 14.39 13.57 -2.74
N GLU A 132 13.89 14.70 -2.23
CA GLU A 132 14.34 15.27 -0.97
C GLU A 132 13.55 14.71 0.22
N ASP A 133 14.23 14.56 1.33
CA ASP A 133 13.64 14.15 2.59
C ASP A 133 13.18 15.40 3.37
N ASP A 134 11.88 15.53 3.60
CA ASP A 134 11.26 16.64 4.32
C ASP A 134 11.38 16.55 5.84
N GLY A 135 11.86 15.41 6.38
CA GLY A 135 12.02 15.18 7.82
C GLY A 135 10.72 14.85 8.56
N GLU A 136 9.59 14.71 7.86
CA GLU A 136 8.31 14.35 8.48
C GLU A 136 8.32 12.94 9.10
N MET A 137 7.35 12.64 9.96
CA MET A 137 7.25 11.35 10.66
C MET A 137 6.96 10.20 9.70
N THR A 138 6.29 10.48 8.60
CA THR A 138 6.01 9.53 7.51
C THR A 138 6.69 9.99 6.23
N ARG A 139 6.79 9.09 5.27
CA ARG A 139 7.29 9.39 3.93
C ARG A 139 6.44 8.69 2.88
N LEU A 140 6.01 9.44 1.88
CA LEU A 140 5.25 8.88 0.77
C LEU A 140 6.17 8.06 -0.13
N LEU A 141 5.89 6.77 -0.21
CA LEU A 141 6.57 5.82 -1.07
C LEU A 141 5.63 5.34 -2.17
N TYR A 142 6.20 4.87 -3.27
CA TYR A 142 5.44 4.24 -4.34
C TYR A 142 6.12 2.96 -4.82
N PHE A 143 5.31 2.03 -5.32
CA PHE A 143 5.74 0.84 -6.03
C PHE A 143 5.11 0.84 -7.44
N ASP A 144 5.93 0.66 -8.47
CA ASP A 144 5.46 0.60 -9.85
C ASP A 144 5.16 -0.85 -10.26
N LEU A 145 3.89 -1.18 -10.38
CA LEU A 145 3.44 -2.52 -10.77
C LEU A 145 3.91 -2.94 -12.18
N ALA A 146 4.30 -1.99 -13.04
CA ALA A 146 4.88 -2.32 -14.32
C ALA A 146 6.27 -2.94 -14.17
N ASP A 147 7.07 -2.48 -13.19
CA ASP A 147 8.38 -3.05 -12.91
C ASP A 147 8.24 -4.48 -12.38
N TYR A 148 7.24 -4.75 -11.52
CA TYR A 148 6.93 -6.10 -11.03
C TYR A 148 6.50 -7.04 -12.16
N LYS A 149 5.62 -6.59 -13.05
CA LYS A 149 5.16 -7.39 -14.19
C LYS A 149 6.31 -7.81 -15.11
N ASN A 150 7.27 -6.92 -15.32
CA ASN A 150 8.44 -7.21 -16.16
C ASN A 150 9.37 -8.23 -15.50
N SER A 151 9.53 -8.18 -14.16
CA SER A 151 10.36 -9.13 -13.41
C SER A 151 9.80 -10.56 -13.34
N MET A 152 8.50 -10.74 -13.63
CA MET A 152 7.87 -12.08 -13.68
C MET A 152 7.92 -12.74 -15.06
N GLN A 153 8.42 -12.05 -16.09
CA GLN A 153 8.52 -12.56 -17.45
C GLN A 153 9.92 -13.07 -17.82
N ASP A 154 10.89 -12.88 -16.92
CA ASP A 154 12.25 -13.42 -16.99
C ASP A 154 12.37 -14.70 -16.13
#